data_e8d32044611c9d63ffaae1b7e2a7a8bf
#
_entry.id   e8d32044611c9d63ffaae1b7e2a7a8bf
#
_cell.length_a   1.000
_cell.length_b   1.000
_cell.length_c   1.000
_cell.angle_alpha   90.00
_cell.angle_beta   90.00
_cell.angle_gamma   90.00
#
_symmetry.space_group_name_H-M   'P 1'
#
loop_
_entity.id
_entity.type
_entity.pdbx_description
1 polymer ?
#
loop_
_entity_poly.entity_id
_entity_poly.type
_entity_poly.pdbx_seq_one_letter_code
_entity_poly.pdbx_strand_id
1 'polypeptide(L)'
;MMQPGSITCRSRPPVDKEVQRIAALRQYQILDTLPEGEFDTITQTVQSVFDMPMVAISFVDTHRQWFKSEIGLGMRETERTGSFCTHVIEGQDPMAIPDALEDPRFRTSLLVSDAPYIRSYLGAPLASPDGHNLGAICVMDHVPREFSLREQEVLARFAHLIMERLELRRSVAEDALTGACMRRAFEERFATAMRQRRNANSELTLVLFDIDDFKAFNDTYGHPAGDRVLRSVGRCTRSTIRRSDIFGRVGGDEFAIVLPGTSLAEAEPLMERLRRRLAAIRLAEAPHVAVTASFGLAAVLDPDATPRSLMKSADEALYAAKAHGKNVISFPDP
;
A
#
# COMPACT_ATOMS: atom_id res chain seq x y z
N MET A 1 21.80 -28.08 48.10
CA MET A 1 22.21 -27.27 46.94
C MET A 1 21.12 -27.39 45.89
N MET A 2 20.18 -26.43 45.84
CA MET A 2 19.12 -26.37 44.84
C MET A 2 19.57 -25.32 43.81
N GLN A 3 19.59 -25.71 42.52
CA GLN A 3 19.85 -24.80 41.43
C GLN A 3 18.57 -24.04 41.10
N PRO A 4 18.61 -22.71 40.77
CA PRO A 4 17.45 -21.95 40.39
C PRO A 4 17.12 -22.23 38.91
N GLY A 5 15.84 -22.54 38.65
CA GLY A 5 15.29 -22.74 37.32
C GLY A 5 15.38 -21.47 36.49
N SER A 6 15.97 -21.59 35.32
CA SER A 6 16.03 -20.54 34.31
C SER A 6 14.65 -20.29 33.72
N ILE A 7 14.10 -19.13 33.97
CA ILE A 7 12.93 -18.58 33.28
C ILE A 7 13.41 -18.23 31.86
N THR A 8 13.05 -19.03 30.87
CA THR A 8 13.26 -18.69 29.46
C THR A 8 12.34 -17.55 29.09
N CYS A 9 12.86 -16.35 29.10
CA CYS A 9 12.26 -15.18 28.47
C CYS A 9 12.09 -15.48 26.97
N ARG A 10 10.84 -15.64 26.50
CA ARG A 10 10.54 -15.77 25.08
C ARG A 10 10.99 -14.49 24.40
N SER A 11 11.99 -14.59 23.55
CA SER A 11 12.58 -13.51 22.77
C SER A 11 11.53 -12.88 21.86
N ARG A 12 11.35 -11.56 21.98
CA ARG A 12 10.73 -10.72 20.95
C ARG A 12 11.35 -11.09 19.60
N PRO A 13 10.54 -11.24 18.51
CA PRO A 13 11.12 -11.48 17.20
C PRO A 13 12.16 -10.39 16.91
N PRO A 14 13.27 -10.74 16.25
CA PRO A 14 14.32 -9.78 15.99
C PRO A 14 13.70 -8.56 15.28
N VAL A 15 14.05 -7.37 15.73
CA VAL A 15 13.56 -6.06 15.25
C VAL A 15 13.55 -5.98 13.71
N ASP A 16 14.40 -6.74 13.06
CA ASP A 16 14.54 -6.83 11.61
C ASP A 16 13.32 -7.51 10.92
N LYS A 17 12.77 -8.59 11.50
CA LYS A 17 11.60 -9.31 10.90
C LYS A 17 10.31 -8.48 10.91
N GLU A 18 10.06 -7.74 11.98
CA GLU A 18 8.88 -6.89 12.08
C GLU A 18 8.97 -5.69 11.12
N VAL A 19 10.13 -5.09 10.99
CA VAL A 19 10.38 -4.02 10.02
C VAL A 19 10.13 -4.52 8.59
N GLN A 20 10.58 -5.73 8.26
CA GLN A 20 10.34 -6.35 6.95
C GLN A 20 8.86 -6.66 6.73
N ARG A 21 8.16 -7.20 7.73
CA ARG A 21 6.73 -7.46 7.68
C ARG A 21 5.90 -6.18 7.44
N ILE A 22 6.19 -5.11 8.18
CA ILE A 22 5.52 -3.81 8.00
C ILE A 22 5.85 -3.23 6.61
N ALA A 23 7.09 -3.36 6.15
CA ALA A 23 7.47 -2.94 4.81
C ALA A 23 6.70 -3.73 3.73
N ALA A 24 6.51 -5.05 3.91
CA ALA A 24 5.70 -5.88 3.03
C ALA A 24 4.23 -5.45 3.07
N LEU A 25 3.62 -5.26 4.26
CA LEU A 25 2.25 -4.80 4.40
C LEU A 25 2.00 -3.48 3.65
N ARG A 26 2.92 -2.53 3.77
CA ARG A 26 2.82 -1.22 3.08
C ARG A 26 2.86 -1.32 1.57
N GLN A 27 3.47 -2.37 1.00
CA GLN A 27 3.48 -2.57 -0.46
C GLN A 27 2.09 -2.89 -1.01
N TYR A 28 1.21 -3.52 -0.23
CA TYR A 28 -0.17 -3.80 -0.65
C TYR A 28 -1.07 -2.58 -0.63
N GLN A 29 -0.68 -1.52 0.10
CA GLN A 29 -1.43 -0.26 0.24
C GLN A 29 -2.92 -0.49 0.52
N ILE A 30 -3.18 -1.45 1.39
CA ILE A 30 -4.52 -1.85 1.78
C ILE A 30 -5.04 -1.06 2.97
N LEU A 31 -4.13 -0.57 3.84
CA LEU A 31 -4.50 0.20 5.03
C LEU A 31 -5.17 1.52 4.65
N ASP A 32 -6.15 1.92 5.43
CA ASP A 32 -6.91 3.18 5.29
C ASP A 32 -7.65 3.34 3.94
N THR A 33 -7.82 2.24 3.20
CA THR A 33 -8.60 2.23 1.95
C THR A 33 -10.10 2.21 2.24
N LEU A 34 -10.90 2.67 1.27
CA LEU A 34 -12.35 2.57 1.34
C LEU A 34 -12.81 1.10 1.37
N PRO A 35 -14.01 0.82 1.89
CA PRO A 35 -14.64 -0.49 1.75
C PRO A 35 -14.69 -0.93 0.28
N GLU A 36 -14.46 -2.20 0.04
CA GLU A 36 -14.47 -2.80 -1.30
C GLU A 36 -15.37 -4.04 -1.26
N GLY A 37 -16.44 -4.03 -2.06
CA GLY A 37 -17.46 -5.09 -2.06
C GLY A 37 -16.93 -6.51 -2.27
N GLU A 38 -15.76 -6.65 -2.86
CA GLU A 38 -15.08 -7.94 -3.03
C GLU A 38 -14.68 -8.57 -1.69
N PHE A 39 -14.10 -7.78 -0.77
CA PHE A 39 -13.74 -8.25 0.56
C PHE A 39 -14.99 -8.46 1.43
N ASP A 40 -16.01 -7.61 1.26
CA ASP A 40 -17.27 -7.76 1.96
C ASP A 40 -18.01 -9.05 1.53
N THR A 41 -17.94 -9.41 0.25
CA THR A 41 -18.46 -10.68 -0.26
C THR A 41 -17.74 -11.88 0.38
N ILE A 42 -16.41 -11.79 0.55
CA ILE A 42 -15.64 -12.87 1.22
C ILE A 42 -16.06 -12.99 2.68
N THR A 43 -16.15 -11.89 3.45
CA THR A 43 -16.59 -11.95 4.86
C THR A 43 -17.99 -12.49 5.00
N GLN A 44 -18.95 -12.10 4.13
CA GLN A 44 -20.31 -12.64 4.10
C GLN A 44 -20.34 -14.15 3.78
N THR A 45 -19.51 -14.59 2.83
CA THR A 45 -19.39 -16.01 2.49
C THR A 45 -18.82 -16.81 3.66
N VAL A 46 -17.76 -16.31 4.29
CA VAL A 46 -17.16 -16.96 5.48
C VAL A 46 -18.17 -17.00 6.63
N GLN A 47 -18.91 -15.92 6.86
CA GLN A 47 -19.98 -15.89 7.86
C GLN A 47 -21.01 -17.02 7.62
N SER A 48 -21.46 -17.16 6.38
CA SER A 48 -22.45 -18.20 6.01
C SER A 48 -21.89 -19.61 6.12
N VAL A 49 -20.59 -19.83 5.80
CA VAL A 49 -19.95 -21.15 5.86
C VAL A 49 -19.70 -21.61 7.28
N PHE A 50 -19.32 -20.70 8.18
CA PHE A 50 -18.99 -21.02 9.57
C PHE A 50 -20.18 -20.88 10.51
N ASP A 51 -21.26 -20.23 10.08
CA ASP A 51 -22.41 -19.87 10.90
C ASP A 51 -21.97 -19.14 12.19
N MET A 52 -21.20 -18.06 12.00
CA MET A 52 -20.60 -17.30 13.12
C MET A 52 -21.09 -15.84 13.08
N PRO A 53 -21.38 -15.22 14.23
CA PRO A 53 -21.91 -13.85 14.29
C PRO A 53 -20.88 -12.80 13.89
N MET A 54 -19.59 -13.07 14.06
CA MET A 54 -18.52 -12.09 13.79
C MET A 54 -17.47 -12.69 12.86
N VAL A 55 -17.14 -11.92 11.83
CA VAL A 55 -16.10 -12.24 10.84
C VAL A 55 -15.30 -11.00 10.52
N ALA A 56 -13.98 -11.11 10.35
CA ALA A 56 -13.17 -9.99 9.92
C ALA A 56 -11.99 -10.40 9.03
N ILE A 57 -11.69 -9.56 8.05
CA ILE A 57 -10.41 -9.51 7.34
C ILE A 57 -9.63 -8.34 7.92
N SER A 58 -8.54 -8.62 8.62
CA SER A 58 -7.75 -7.62 9.33
C SER A 58 -6.30 -7.61 8.90
N PHE A 59 -5.67 -6.45 9.00
CA PHE A 59 -4.23 -6.25 8.81
C PHE A 59 -3.61 -5.68 10.08
N VAL A 60 -2.45 -6.21 10.47
CA VAL A 60 -1.77 -5.82 11.70
C VAL A 60 -0.67 -4.81 11.37
N ASP A 61 -0.94 -3.53 11.65
CA ASP A 61 0.01 -2.42 11.48
C ASP A 61 0.94 -2.30 12.72
N THR A 62 1.76 -1.27 12.77
CA THR A 62 2.74 -1.02 13.83
C THR A 62 2.09 -0.93 15.22
N HIS A 63 0.97 -0.20 15.34
CA HIS A 63 0.30 0.11 16.61
C HIS A 63 -1.16 -0.32 16.68
N ARG A 64 -1.75 -0.73 15.56
CA ARG A 64 -3.18 -1.06 15.45
C ARG A 64 -3.39 -2.32 14.62
N GLN A 65 -4.55 -2.93 14.82
CA GLN A 65 -5.17 -3.88 13.91
C GLN A 65 -6.26 -3.14 13.15
N TRP A 66 -6.17 -3.11 11.83
CA TRP A 66 -7.11 -2.41 10.96
C TRP A 66 -7.96 -3.41 10.18
N PHE A 67 -9.27 -3.19 10.10
CA PHE A 67 -10.21 -4.08 9.45
C PHE A 67 -10.54 -3.60 8.03
N LYS A 68 -10.22 -4.43 7.03
CA LYS A 68 -10.58 -4.20 5.62
C LYS A 68 -12.05 -4.46 5.40
N SER A 69 -12.57 -5.51 6.01
CA SER A 69 -13.98 -5.88 6.02
C SER A 69 -14.29 -6.55 7.34
N GLU A 70 -15.44 -6.27 7.90
CA GLU A 70 -15.90 -6.87 9.16
C GLU A 70 -17.42 -7.03 9.19
N ILE A 71 -17.89 -8.02 9.93
CA ILE A 71 -19.29 -8.25 10.26
C ILE A 71 -19.39 -8.52 11.75
N GLY A 72 -20.29 -7.82 12.43
CA GLY A 72 -20.62 -8.04 13.84
C GLY A 72 -19.66 -7.42 14.86
N LEU A 73 -18.56 -6.80 14.44
CA LEU A 73 -17.63 -6.11 15.35
C LEU A 73 -18.01 -4.63 15.56
N GLY A 74 -18.55 -3.96 14.54
CA GLY A 74 -18.97 -2.56 14.61
C GLY A 74 -17.81 -1.55 14.77
N MET A 75 -16.58 -1.94 14.45
CA MET A 75 -15.39 -1.11 14.60
C MET A 75 -14.46 -1.27 13.39
N ARG A 76 -13.71 -0.21 13.06
CA ARG A 76 -12.79 -0.24 11.91
C ARG A 76 -11.34 -0.56 12.29
N GLU A 77 -10.99 -0.42 13.54
CA GLU A 77 -9.66 -0.72 14.06
C GLU A 77 -9.70 -1.00 15.55
N THR A 78 -8.68 -1.66 16.07
CA THR A 78 -8.42 -1.86 17.49
C THR A 78 -6.95 -1.61 17.78
N GLU A 79 -6.59 -1.46 19.05
CA GLU A 79 -5.19 -1.50 19.44
C GLU A 79 -4.58 -2.86 19.07
N ARG A 80 -3.33 -2.85 18.66
CA ARG A 80 -2.58 -4.07 18.35
C ARG A 80 -2.37 -4.92 19.60
N THR A 81 -2.11 -4.27 20.73
CA THR A 81 -1.86 -4.95 22.01
C THR A 81 -3.13 -5.64 22.47
N GLY A 82 -3.02 -6.95 22.73
CA GLY A 82 -4.15 -7.78 23.18
C GLY A 82 -5.08 -8.25 22.06
N SER A 83 -4.77 -7.96 20.78
CA SER A 83 -5.54 -8.50 19.67
C SER A 83 -5.17 -9.96 19.39
N PHE A 84 -6.17 -10.77 19.04
CA PHE A 84 -5.97 -12.17 18.65
C PHE A 84 -5.09 -12.29 17.40
N CYS A 85 -5.32 -11.42 16.42
CA CYS A 85 -4.61 -11.45 15.14
C CYS A 85 -3.11 -11.14 15.27
N THR A 86 -2.68 -10.44 16.33
CA THR A 86 -1.25 -10.23 16.63
C THR A 86 -0.56 -11.58 16.92
N HIS A 87 -1.26 -12.52 17.56
CA HIS A 87 -0.73 -13.87 17.80
C HIS A 87 -0.83 -14.75 16.55
N VAL A 88 -1.88 -14.59 15.74
CA VAL A 88 -2.01 -15.32 14.46
C VAL A 88 -0.84 -15.03 13.53
N ILE A 89 -0.41 -13.78 13.41
CA ILE A 89 0.69 -13.41 12.51
C ILE A 89 2.07 -13.92 12.98
N GLU A 90 2.21 -14.39 14.20
CA GLU A 90 3.44 -15.00 14.72
C GLU A 90 3.58 -16.46 14.29
N GLY A 91 2.46 -17.13 13.96
CA GLY A 91 2.39 -18.52 13.49
C GLY A 91 2.31 -18.66 11.98
N GLN A 92 2.40 -19.90 11.49
CA GLN A 92 2.17 -20.23 10.07
C GLN A 92 0.80 -20.91 9.87
N ASP A 93 0.28 -21.54 10.90
CA ASP A 93 -0.97 -22.30 10.88
C ASP A 93 -2.13 -21.48 11.47
N PRO A 94 -3.38 -21.86 11.18
CA PRO A 94 -4.54 -21.29 11.84
C PRO A 94 -4.48 -21.45 13.35
N MET A 95 -4.92 -20.43 14.07
CA MET A 95 -5.00 -20.42 15.52
C MET A 95 -6.46 -20.56 15.95
N ALA A 96 -6.77 -21.65 16.65
CA ALA A 96 -8.08 -21.91 17.25
C ALA A 96 -8.05 -21.67 18.77
N ILE A 97 -9.03 -20.95 19.29
CA ILE A 97 -9.23 -20.69 20.72
C ILE A 97 -10.68 -21.03 21.05
N PRO A 98 -10.91 -22.20 21.70
CA PRO A 98 -12.25 -22.65 22.03
C PRO A 98 -12.96 -21.77 23.07
N ASP A 99 -12.24 -21.27 24.05
CA ASP A 99 -12.73 -20.31 25.05
C ASP A 99 -11.62 -19.29 25.43
N ALA A 100 -11.83 -18.05 25.06
CA ALA A 100 -10.87 -16.96 25.29
C ALA A 100 -10.75 -16.56 26.77
N LEU A 101 -11.75 -16.84 27.62
CA LEU A 101 -11.66 -16.64 29.07
C LEU A 101 -10.75 -17.65 29.75
N GLU A 102 -10.61 -18.84 29.20
CA GLU A 102 -9.72 -19.88 29.71
C GLU A 102 -8.30 -19.76 29.19
N ASP A 103 -8.09 -19.03 28.08
CA ASP A 103 -6.76 -18.82 27.49
C ASP A 103 -6.00 -17.70 28.21
N PRO A 104 -4.85 -18.00 28.85
CA PRO A 104 -4.06 -17.01 29.61
C PRO A 104 -3.61 -15.80 28.78
N ARG A 105 -3.53 -15.93 27.45
CA ARG A 105 -3.13 -14.84 26.53
C ARG A 105 -4.23 -13.79 26.35
N PHE A 106 -5.51 -14.20 26.46
CA PHE A 106 -6.64 -13.37 26.04
C PHE A 106 -7.64 -13.05 27.13
N ARG A 107 -7.67 -13.80 28.24
CA ARG A 107 -8.64 -13.63 29.34
C ARG A 107 -8.72 -12.22 29.92
N THR A 108 -7.66 -11.41 29.76
CA THR A 108 -7.60 -10.01 30.21
C THR A 108 -7.72 -9.01 29.06
N SER A 109 -7.94 -9.48 27.82
CA SER A 109 -8.17 -8.61 26.68
C SER A 109 -9.51 -7.89 26.80
N LEU A 110 -9.55 -6.60 26.45
CA LEU A 110 -10.80 -5.85 26.39
C LEU A 110 -11.81 -6.45 25.39
N LEU A 111 -11.34 -7.11 24.34
CA LEU A 111 -12.21 -7.80 23.37
C LEU A 111 -12.95 -9.02 23.98
N VAL A 112 -12.51 -9.50 25.14
CA VAL A 112 -13.07 -10.64 25.88
C VAL A 112 -13.88 -10.17 27.07
N SER A 113 -13.37 -9.20 27.84
CA SER A 113 -13.99 -8.70 29.07
C SER A 113 -15.04 -7.60 28.84
N ASP A 114 -15.02 -6.96 27.68
CA ASP A 114 -15.93 -5.90 27.26
C ASP A 114 -16.46 -6.20 25.85
N ALA A 115 -17.35 -5.36 25.32
CA ALA A 115 -17.85 -5.52 23.96
C ALA A 115 -16.68 -5.61 22.95
N PRO A 116 -16.69 -6.60 22.06
CA PRO A 116 -17.77 -7.51 21.68
C PRO A 116 -17.89 -8.84 22.47
N TYR A 117 -17.22 -9.04 23.61
CA TYR A 117 -17.31 -10.23 24.45
C TYR A 117 -16.96 -11.54 23.73
N ILE A 118 -15.84 -11.57 23.03
CA ILE A 118 -15.39 -12.75 22.26
C ILE A 118 -15.09 -13.91 23.21
N ARG A 119 -15.72 -15.06 22.95
CA ARG A 119 -15.49 -16.32 23.70
C ARG A 119 -14.75 -17.35 22.86
N SER A 120 -15.10 -17.54 21.61
CA SER A 120 -14.36 -18.42 20.72
C SER A 120 -13.82 -17.66 19.51
N TYR A 121 -12.66 -18.12 19.02
CA TYR A 121 -11.93 -17.47 17.94
C TYR A 121 -11.23 -18.51 17.06
N LEU A 122 -11.36 -18.38 15.75
CA LEU A 122 -10.51 -19.06 14.79
C LEU A 122 -9.96 -18.03 13.81
N GLY A 123 -8.64 -17.96 13.65
CA GLY A 123 -7.98 -17.06 12.70
C GLY A 123 -6.94 -17.78 11.86
N ALA A 124 -6.89 -17.45 10.58
CA ALA A 124 -5.89 -17.93 9.63
C ALA A 124 -5.01 -16.77 9.12
N PRO A 125 -3.68 -16.92 9.07
CA PRO A 125 -2.78 -15.84 8.68
C PRO A 125 -2.88 -15.51 7.19
N LEU A 126 -2.82 -14.22 6.87
CA LEU A 126 -2.71 -13.69 5.51
C LEU A 126 -1.22 -13.60 5.15
N ALA A 127 -0.68 -14.68 4.60
CA ALA A 127 0.74 -14.81 4.27
C ALA A 127 1.04 -14.27 2.86
N SER A 128 1.98 -13.33 2.74
CA SER A 128 2.50 -12.89 1.46
C SER A 128 3.37 -13.96 0.78
N PRO A 129 3.60 -13.92 -0.55
CA PRO A 129 4.51 -14.83 -1.23
C PRO A 129 5.94 -14.83 -0.66
N ASP A 130 6.37 -13.70 -0.10
CA ASP A 130 7.69 -13.55 0.56
C ASP A 130 7.70 -14.12 1.99
N GLY A 131 6.62 -14.76 2.45
CA GLY A 131 6.52 -15.42 3.76
C GLY A 131 6.26 -14.50 4.94
N HIS A 132 5.75 -13.27 4.71
CA HIS A 132 5.36 -12.35 5.77
C HIS A 132 3.86 -12.45 6.07
N ASN A 133 3.47 -12.68 7.30
CA ASN A 133 2.08 -12.65 7.74
C ASN A 133 1.64 -11.20 7.96
N LEU A 134 0.76 -10.71 7.11
CA LEU A 134 0.34 -9.31 7.07
C LEU A 134 -0.85 -9.00 7.98
N GLY A 135 -1.65 -10.02 8.26
CA GLY A 135 -2.89 -9.95 9.00
C GLY A 135 -3.54 -11.32 9.13
N ALA A 136 -4.85 -11.35 9.33
CA ALA A 136 -5.63 -12.58 9.43
C ALA A 136 -7.04 -12.40 8.88
N ILE A 137 -7.62 -13.51 8.36
CA ILE A 137 -9.07 -13.68 8.35
C ILE A 137 -9.47 -14.44 9.60
N CYS A 138 -10.53 -14.00 10.27
CA CYS A 138 -10.97 -14.64 11.50
C CYS A 138 -12.50 -14.70 11.62
N VAL A 139 -12.97 -15.71 12.32
CA VAL A 139 -14.35 -15.90 12.77
C VAL A 139 -14.38 -15.94 14.28
N MET A 140 -15.42 -15.38 14.89
CA MET A 140 -15.53 -15.22 16.35
C MET A 140 -16.97 -15.38 16.80
N ASP A 141 -17.16 -15.83 18.03
CA ASP A 141 -18.47 -15.97 18.66
C ASP A 141 -18.46 -15.51 20.13
N HIS A 142 -19.64 -15.21 20.65
CA HIS A 142 -19.91 -14.89 22.04
C HIS A 142 -20.02 -16.14 22.96
N VAL A 143 -19.99 -17.33 22.38
CA VAL A 143 -20.03 -18.59 23.10
C VAL A 143 -18.79 -19.44 22.82
N PRO A 144 -18.35 -20.28 23.76
CA PRO A 144 -17.27 -21.24 23.54
C PRO A 144 -17.62 -22.21 22.40
N ARG A 145 -16.62 -22.52 21.56
CA ARG A 145 -16.77 -23.45 20.43
C ARG A 145 -15.45 -24.14 20.10
N GLU A 146 -15.50 -25.45 19.91
CA GLU A 146 -14.41 -26.24 19.36
C GLU A 146 -14.36 -26.07 17.82
N PHE A 147 -13.16 -26.01 17.29
CA PHE A 147 -12.94 -25.90 15.85
C PHE A 147 -12.22 -27.15 15.33
N SER A 148 -12.87 -27.86 14.42
CA SER A 148 -12.31 -29.03 13.75
C SER A 148 -11.12 -28.65 12.85
N LEU A 149 -10.24 -29.61 12.58
CA LEU A 149 -9.15 -29.43 11.59
C LEU A 149 -9.68 -29.04 10.22
N ARG A 150 -10.87 -29.57 9.84
CA ARG A 150 -11.51 -29.21 8.57
C ARG A 150 -11.90 -27.72 8.52
N GLU A 151 -12.44 -27.18 9.60
CA GLU A 151 -12.78 -25.75 9.67
C GLU A 151 -11.52 -24.89 9.59
N GLN A 152 -10.45 -25.29 10.28
CA GLN A 152 -9.15 -24.61 10.20
C GLN A 152 -8.59 -24.61 8.76
N GLU A 153 -8.63 -25.76 8.07
CA GLU A 153 -8.23 -25.85 6.66
C GLU A 153 -9.10 -24.99 5.73
N VAL A 154 -10.42 -24.96 5.94
CA VAL A 154 -11.34 -24.13 5.15
C VAL A 154 -11.01 -22.65 5.33
N LEU A 155 -10.79 -22.19 6.56
CA LEU A 155 -10.44 -20.79 6.82
C LEU A 155 -9.08 -20.43 6.22
N ALA A 156 -8.10 -21.33 6.27
CA ALA A 156 -6.79 -21.15 5.62
C ALA A 156 -6.92 -21.01 4.10
N ARG A 157 -7.84 -21.72 3.44
CA ARG A 157 -8.12 -21.54 2.01
C ARG A 157 -8.71 -20.17 1.70
N PHE A 158 -9.59 -19.65 2.55
CA PHE A 158 -10.07 -18.27 2.41
C PHE A 158 -8.94 -17.26 2.60
N ALA A 159 -8.02 -17.48 3.53
CA ALA A 159 -6.82 -16.63 3.69
C ALA A 159 -5.98 -16.61 2.41
N HIS A 160 -5.79 -17.75 1.76
CA HIS A 160 -5.08 -17.86 0.49
C HIS A 160 -5.79 -17.08 -0.64
N LEU A 161 -7.12 -17.25 -0.78
CA LEU A 161 -7.92 -16.51 -1.76
C LEU A 161 -7.83 -14.99 -1.57
N ILE A 162 -7.84 -14.52 -0.32
CA ILE A 162 -7.68 -13.09 -0.01
C ILE A 162 -6.30 -12.61 -0.49
N MET A 163 -5.25 -13.38 -0.22
CA MET A 163 -3.90 -13.01 -0.64
C MET A 163 -3.73 -13.06 -2.16
N GLU A 164 -4.26 -14.07 -2.85
CA GLU A 164 -4.30 -14.10 -4.32
C GLU A 164 -5.00 -12.87 -4.90
N ARG A 165 -6.12 -12.46 -4.29
CA ARG A 165 -6.84 -11.25 -4.71
C ARG A 165 -6.00 -9.99 -4.52
N LEU A 166 -5.28 -9.88 -3.42
CA LEU A 166 -4.38 -8.76 -3.16
C LEU A 166 -3.20 -8.74 -4.12
N GLU A 167 -2.62 -9.89 -4.46
CA GLU A 167 -1.55 -10.02 -5.45
C GLU A 167 -2.04 -9.61 -6.85
N LEU A 168 -3.22 -10.09 -7.25
CA LEU A 168 -3.81 -9.70 -8.53
C LEU A 168 -4.04 -8.19 -8.59
N ARG A 169 -4.61 -7.60 -7.52
CA ARG A 169 -4.76 -6.14 -7.40
C ARG A 169 -3.41 -5.43 -7.54
N ARG A 170 -2.37 -5.93 -6.89
CA ARG A 170 -1.02 -5.36 -6.97
C ARG A 170 -0.45 -5.46 -8.38
N SER A 171 -0.60 -6.60 -9.05
CA SER A 171 -0.10 -6.81 -10.40
C SER A 171 -0.82 -5.97 -11.45
N VAL A 172 -2.12 -5.71 -11.28
CA VAL A 172 -2.91 -4.80 -12.14
C VAL A 172 -2.66 -3.33 -11.80
N ALA A 173 -2.18 -3.04 -10.57
CA ALA A 173 -1.93 -1.67 -10.12
C ALA A 173 -0.60 -1.07 -10.61
N GLU A 174 0.34 -1.88 -11.10
CA GLU A 174 1.65 -1.43 -11.56
C GLU A 174 1.84 -1.70 -13.05
N ASP A 175 2.40 -0.72 -13.76
CA ASP A 175 2.82 -0.86 -15.15
C ASP A 175 4.06 -1.74 -15.23
N ALA A 176 3.94 -2.90 -15.87
CA ALA A 176 4.99 -3.91 -15.94
C ALA A 176 6.28 -3.41 -16.64
N LEU A 177 6.18 -2.35 -17.44
CA LEU A 177 7.31 -1.79 -18.17
C LEU A 177 8.14 -0.83 -17.32
N THR A 178 7.47 0.02 -16.54
CA THR A 178 8.11 1.13 -15.80
C THR A 178 8.12 0.93 -14.29
N GLY A 179 7.33 -0.01 -13.76
CA GLY A 179 7.07 -0.19 -12.33
C GLY A 179 6.28 0.96 -11.70
N ALA A 180 5.78 1.91 -12.49
CA ALA A 180 4.91 2.98 -12.02
C ALA A 180 3.51 2.44 -11.69
N CYS A 181 2.77 3.10 -10.81
CA CYS A 181 1.34 2.80 -10.66
C CYS A 181 0.62 3.06 -11.97
N MET A 182 -0.29 2.20 -12.36
CA MET A 182 -1.24 2.51 -13.43
C MET A 182 -2.17 3.65 -13.00
N ARG A 183 -2.73 4.36 -13.96
CA ARG A 183 -3.54 5.58 -13.76
C ARG A 183 -4.54 5.46 -12.62
N ARG A 184 -5.37 4.42 -12.62
CA ARG A 184 -6.40 4.24 -11.58
C ARG A 184 -5.80 4.07 -10.18
N ALA A 185 -4.78 3.24 -10.05
CA ALA A 185 -4.08 3.03 -8.77
C ALA A 185 -3.36 4.31 -8.29
N PHE A 186 -2.82 5.09 -9.21
CA PHE A 186 -2.23 6.40 -8.91
C PHE A 186 -3.29 7.36 -8.37
N GLU A 187 -4.46 7.48 -9.05
CA GLU A 187 -5.55 8.37 -8.64
C GLU A 187 -6.09 8.02 -7.23
N GLU A 188 -6.26 6.74 -6.92
CA GLU A 188 -6.68 6.25 -5.60
C GLU A 188 -5.65 6.60 -4.50
N ARG A 189 -4.36 6.39 -4.77
CA ARG A 189 -3.25 6.70 -3.85
C ARG A 189 -3.10 8.22 -3.65
N PHE A 190 -3.23 8.98 -4.71
CA PHE A 190 -3.19 10.43 -4.66
C PHE A 190 -4.34 11.00 -3.82
N ALA A 191 -5.57 10.52 -4.02
CA ALA A 191 -6.71 10.92 -3.21
C ALA A 191 -6.50 10.59 -1.71
N THR A 192 -5.85 9.45 -1.42
CA THR A 192 -5.51 9.08 -0.04
C THR A 192 -4.45 10.01 0.55
N ALA A 193 -3.39 10.33 -0.19
CA ALA A 193 -2.36 11.28 0.24
C ALA A 193 -2.93 12.67 0.51
N MET A 194 -3.88 13.14 -0.32
CA MET A 194 -4.58 14.42 -0.12
C MET A 194 -5.40 14.43 1.17
N ARG A 195 -6.10 13.33 1.50
CA ARG A 195 -6.84 13.21 2.77
C ARG A 195 -5.90 13.22 3.98
N GLN A 196 -4.82 12.45 3.92
CA GLN A 196 -3.81 12.38 5.00
C GLN A 196 -3.14 13.73 5.22
N ARG A 197 -2.77 14.43 4.13
CA ARG A 197 -2.24 15.79 4.16
C ARG A 197 -3.18 16.74 4.89
N ARG A 198 -4.49 16.73 4.56
CA ARG A 198 -5.50 17.59 5.18
C ARG A 198 -5.59 17.36 6.69
N ASN A 199 -5.58 16.09 7.13
CA ASN A 199 -5.64 15.72 8.55
C ASN A 199 -4.38 16.13 9.33
N ALA A 200 -3.22 16.04 8.71
CA ALA A 200 -1.92 16.35 9.32
C ALA A 200 -1.48 17.82 9.13
N ASN A 201 -2.25 18.62 8.37
CA ASN A 201 -1.89 19.99 7.93
C ASN A 201 -0.45 20.05 7.38
N SER A 202 -0.08 19.07 6.57
CA SER A 202 1.26 18.93 6.00
C SER A 202 1.29 19.44 4.56
N GLU A 203 2.49 19.62 4.00
CA GLU A 203 2.68 19.99 2.61
C GLU A 203 2.48 18.79 1.68
N LEU A 204 2.19 19.06 0.42
CA LEU A 204 2.14 18.07 -0.65
C LEU A 204 2.37 18.74 -1.99
N THR A 205 3.31 18.21 -2.77
CA THR A 205 3.55 18.65 -4.15
C THR A 205 3.19 17.52 -5.12
N LEU A 206 2.49 17.89 -6.17
CA LEU A 206 2.22 17.06 -7.34
C LEU A 206 3.15 17.48 -8.47
N VAL A 207 3.71 16.51 -9.15
CA VAL A 207 4.53 16.67 -10.35
C VAL A 207 3.88 15.90 -11.49
N LEU A 208 3.65 16.53 -12.61
CA LEU A 208 3.38 15.87 -13.88
C LEU A 208 4.60 16.01 -14.77
N PHE A 209 4.96 14.97 -15.49
CA PHE A 209 6.02 15.06 -16.50
C PHE A 209 5.74 14.14 -17.69
N ASP A 210 6.29 14.54 -18.83
CA ASP A 210 6.07 13.87 -20.11
C ASP A 210 7.41 13.78 -20.86
N ILE A 211 7.64 12.67 -21.54
CA ILE A 211 8.87 12.44 -22.29
C ILE A 211 8.80 13.23 -23.60
N ASP A 212 9.72 14.16 -23.76
CA ASP A 212 9.74 15.04 -24.93
C ASP A 212 9.93 14.23 -26.23
N ASP A 213 9.10 14.54 -27.24
CA ASP A 213 9.16 13.96 -28.59
C ASP A 213 9.12 12.41 -28.64
N PHE A 214 8.51 11.75 -27.63
CA PHE A 214 8.50 10.30 -27.52
C PHE A 214 7.85 9.60 -28.73
N LYS A 215 6.82 10.19 -29.31
CA LYS A 215 6.18 9.66 -30.53
C LYS A 215 7.17 9.70 -31.71
N ALA A 216 7.84 10.82 -31.94
CA ALA A 216 8.84 10.94 -33.02
C ALA A 216 10.02 9.98 -32.83
N PHE A 217 10.40 9.74 -31.56
CA PHE A 217 11.40 8.72 -31.23
C PHE A 217 10.92 7.31 -31.61
N ASN A 218 9.68 6.93 -31.27
CA ASN A 218 9.10 5.64 -31.65
C ASN A 218 8.98 5.47 -33.17
N ASP A 219 8.56 6.52 -33.87
CA ASP A 219 8.42 6.51 -35.33
C ASP A 219 9.78 6.30 -36.02
N THR A 220 10.87 6.76 -35.39
CA THR A 220 12.24 6.67 -35.97
C THR A 220 12.94 5.35 -35.57
N TYR A 221 12.84 4.93 -34.30
CA TYR A 221 13.63 3.82 -33.76
C TYR A 221 12.79 2.58 -33.43
N GLY A 222 11.48 2.65 -33.60
CA GLY A 222 10.51 1.57 -33.34
C GLY A 222 10.11 1.44 -31.87
N HIS A 223 8.94 0.85 -31.64
CA HIS A 223 8.38 0.64 -30.30
C HIS A 223 9.30 -0.12 -29.34
N PRO A 224 10.11 -1.13 -29.75
CA PRO A 224 11.04 -1.77 -28.83
C PRO A 224 12.11 -0.84 -28.26
N ALA A 225 12.52 0.19 -28.99
CA ALA A 225 13.42 1.23 -28.49
C ALA A 225 12.69 2.17 -27.50
N GLY A 226 11.46 2.56 -27.81
CA GLY A 226 10.60 3.31 -26.89
C GLY A 226 10.35 2.59 -25.58
N ASP A 227 10.13 1.29 -25.61
CA ASP A 227 10.00 0.47 -24.40
C ASP A 227 11.26 0.53 -23.51
N ARG A 228 12.46 0.58 -24.10
CA ARG A 228 13.71 0.75 -23.34
C ARG A 228 13.84 2.14 -22.74
N VAL A 229 13.37 3.19 -23.44
CA VAL A 229 13.24 4.55 -22.88
C VAL A 229 12.34 4.50 -21.65
N LEU A 230 11.12 3.97 -21.76
CA LEU A 230 10.16 3.89 -20.68
C LEU A 230 10.70 3.11 -19.46
N ARG A 231 11.35 1.96 -19.67
CA ARG A 231 12.03 1.21 -18.59
C ARG A 231 13.12 2.02 -17.92
N SER A 232 13.87 2.80 -18.69
CA SER A 232 14.96 3.63 -18.16
C SER A 232 14.42 4.82 -17.37
N VAL A 233 13.34 5.45 -17.85
CA VAL A 233 12.61 6.51 -17.13
C VAL A 233 12.06 5.97 -15.81
N GLY A 234 11.39 4.83 -15.82
CA GLY A 234 10.86 4.19 -14.59
C GLY A 234 11.95 3.94 -13.56
N ARG A 235 13.08 3.30 -13.95
CA ARG A 235 14.22 3.04 -13.06
C ARG A 235 14.86 4.33 -12.53
N CYS A 236 15.03 5.31 -13.39
CA CYS A 236 15.60 6.60 -13.02
C CYS A 236 14.73 7.32 -12.00
N THR A 237 13.42 7.38 -12.24
CA THR A 237 12.45 8.01 -11.34
C THR A 237 12.44 7.31 -9.98
N ARG A 238 12.26 5.98 -9.95
CA ARG A 238 12.24 5.17 -8.70
C ARG A 238 13.51 5.33 -7.87
N SER A 239 14.68 5.45 -8.49
CA SER A 239 15.95 5.65 -7.78
C SER A 239 16.20 7.11 -7.35
N THR A 240 15.33 8.04 -7.75
CA THR A 240 15.44 9.47 -7.42
C THR A 240 14.51 9.87 -6.28
N ILE A 241 13.31 9.29 -6.22
CA ILE A 241 12.28 9.56 -5.22
C ILE A 241 12.35 8.59 -4.03
N ARG A 242 11.67 8.93 -2.94
CA ARG A 242 11.56 8.09 -1.74
C ARG A 242 10.54 6.95 -1.94
N ARG A 243 10.61 5.92 -1.11
CA ARG A 243 9.61 4.84 -1.10
C ARG A 243 8.20 5.31 -0.72
N SER A 244 8.10 6.37 0.06
CA SER A 244 6.83 7.01 0.46
C SER A 244 6.18 7.80 -0.66
N ASP A 245 6.94 8.17 -1.70
CA ASP A 245 6.44 8.96 -2.80
C ASP A 245 5.67 8.07 -3.78
N ILE A 246 4.62 8.63 -4.38
CA ILE A 246 3.74 7.89 -5.28
C ILE A 246 4.16 8.22 -6.72
N PHE A 247 4.53 7.19 -7.48
CA PHE A 247 4.92 7.33 -8.88
C PHE A 247 3.92 6.59 -9.77
N GLY A 248 3.29 7.29 -10.70
CA GLY A 248 2.27 6.78 -11.60
C GLY A 248 2.58 7.02 -13.07
N ARG A 249 2.11 6.13 -13.95
CA ARG A 249 2.02 6.32 -15.39
C ARG A 249 0.57 6.63 -15.74
N VAL A 250 0.32 7.87 -16.12
CA VAL A 250 -1.04 8.39 -16.33
C VAL A 250 -1.45 8.44 -17.82
N GLY A 251 -0.48 8.28 -18.70
CA GLY A 251 -0.64 8.18 -20.15
C GLY A 251 0.42 7.29 -20.78
N GLY A 252 0.56 7.33 -22.09
CA GLY A 252 1.56 6.54 -22.84
C GLY A 252 3.00 6.89 -22.44
N ASP A 253 3.32 8.16 -22.44
CA ASP A 253 4.61 8.81 -22.13
C ASP A 253 4.49 9.82 -20.99
N GLU A 254 3.28 9.92 -20.39
CA GLU A 254 2.96 10.84 -19.30
C GLU A 254 3.06 10.13 -17.93
N PHE A 255 3.71 10.80 -17.01
CA PHE A 255 3.96 10.31 -15.66
C PHE A 255 3.55 11.35 -14.61
N ALA A 256 3.25 10.86 -13.41
CA ALA A 256 2.93 11.69 -12.26
C ALA A 256 3.70 11.24 -11.02
N ILE A 257 4.09 12.19 -10.16
CA ILE A 257 4.70 11.92 -8.87
C ILE A 257 3.97 12.74 -7.81
N VAL A 258 3.51 12.09 -6.72
CA VAL A 258 3.05 12.80 -5.52
C VAL A 258 4.13 12.72 -4.47
N LEU A 259 4.49 13.87 -3.91
CA LEU A 259 5.52 14.05 -2.88
C LEU A 259 4.85 14.50 -1.56
N PRO A 260 4.39 13.57 -0.70
CA PRO A 260 3.80 13.91 0.58
C PRO A 260 4.83 14.52 1.53
N GLY A 261 4.43 15.56 2.29
CA GLY A 261 5.31 16.25 3.22
C GLY A 261 6.48 16.98 2.56
N THR A 262 6.29 17.43 1.31
CA THR A 262 7.35 18.10 0.53
C THR A 262 6.77 19.40 -0.07
N SER A 263 7.42 20.50 0.23
CA SER A 263 7.09 21.82 -0.33
C SER A 263 7.52 21.93 -1.79
N LEU A 264 7.02 22.96 -2.49
CA LEU A 264 7.43 23.24 -3.85
C LEU A 264 8.93 23.55 -3.96
N ALA A 265 9.47 24.28 -2.99
CA ALA A 265 10.89 24.63 -2.93
C ALA A 265 11.82 23.41 -2.71
N GLU A 266 11.32 22.37 -2.02
CA GLU A 266 12.05 21.12 -1.85
C GLU A 266 11.88 20.17 -3.04
N ALA A 267 10.71 20.23 -3.71
CA ALA A 267 10.42 19.39 -4.87
C ALA A 267 11.23 19.83 -6.11
N GLU A 268 11.44 21.12 -6.30
CA GLU A 268 12.17 21.67 -7.46
C GLU A 268 13.58 21.07 -7.62
N PRO A 269 14.49 21.13 -6.63
CA PRO A 269 15.84 20.54 -6.78
C PRO A 269 15.81 19.02 -6.94
N LEU A 270 14.80 18.33 -6.40
CA LEU A 270 14.61 16.90 -6.58
C LEU A 270 14.25 16.59 -8.04
N MET A 271 13.32 17.34 -8.63
CA MET A 271 12.90 17.16 -10.01
C MET A 271 13.98 17.63 -11.00
N GLU A 272 14.73 18.67 -10.68
CA GLU A 272 15.89 19.09 -11.49
C GLU A 272 16.96 17.99 -11.55
N ARG A 273 17.19 17.28 -10.41
CA ARG A 273 18.06 16.12 -10.40
C ARG A 273 17.51 14.99 -11.28
N LEU A 274 16.19 14.73 -11.24
CA LEU A 274 15.55 13.74 -12.09
C LEU A 274 15.70 14.12 -13.57
N ARG A 275 15.37 15.35 -13.95
CA ARG A 275 15.48 15.88 -15.30
C ARG A 275 16.88 15.67 -15.88
N ARG A 276 17.92 16.06 -15.14
CA ARG A 276 19.32 15.87 -15.57
C ARG A 276 19.69 14.40 -15.73
N ARG A 277 19.20 13.54 -14.85
CA ARG A 277 19.45 12.09 -14.93
C ARG A 277 18.76 11.46 -16.15
N LEU A 278 17.55 11.91 -16.48
CA LEU A 278 16.85 11.49 -17.70
C LEU A 278 17.62 11.92 -18.94
N ALA A 279 18.05 13.19 -18.99
CA ALA A 279 18.83 13.72 -20.11
C ALA A 279 20.20 13.03 -20.29
N ALA A 280 20.69 12.35 -19.26
CA ALA A 280 21.92 11.55 -19.32
C ALA A 280 21.70 10.11 -19.84
N ILE A 281 20.45 9.66 -20.00
CA ILE A 281 20.15 8.33 -20.54
C ILE A 281 20.65 8.25 -21.99
N ARG A 282 21.38 7.18 -22.31
CA ARG A 282 21.82 6.84 -23.67
C ARG A 282 21.40 5.42 -23.99
N LEU A 283 20.83 5.25 -25.16
CA LEU A 283 20.42 3.95 -25.67
C LEU A 283 21.39 3.49 -26.75
N ALA A 284 21.67 2.22 -26.80
CA ALA A 284 22.59 1.65 -27.79
C ALA A 284 22.13 1.91 -29.24
N GLU A 285 20.82 1.90 -29.46
CA GLU A 285 20.17 2.12 -30.75
C GLU A 285 20.15 3.59 -31.19
N ALA A 286 20.24 4.51 -30.21
CA ALA A 286 20.18 5.95 -30.43
C ALA A 286 21.18 6.68 -29.51
N PRO A 287 22.50 6.42 -29.63
CA PRO A 287 23.49 6.94 -28.68
C PRO A 287 23.62 8.46 -28.69
N HIS A 288 23.20 9.10 -29.78
CA HIS A 288 23.23 10.54 -29.93
C HIS A 288 21.96 11.26 -29.50
N VAL A 289 20.89 10.51 -29.17
CA VAL A 289 19.61 11.07 -28.73
C VAL A 289 19.55 11.11 -27.21
N ALA A 290 19.34 12.29 -26.64
CA ALA A 290 19.08 12.45 -25.23
C ALA A 290 17.59 12.21 -24.95
N VAL A 291 17.29 11.45 -23.92
CA VAL A 291 15.91 11.28 -23.41
C VAL A 291 15.60 12.47 -22.49
N THR A 292 14.87 13.46 -23.00
CA THR A 292 14.46 14.61 -22.19
C THR A 292 13.00 14.51 -21.76
N ALA A 293 12.63 15.23 -20.71
CA ALA A 293 11.27 15.33 -20.24
C ALA A 293 10.99 16.75 -19.74
N SER A 294 9.75 17.18 -19.91
CA SER A 294 9.22 18.45 -19.41
C SER A 294 8.42 18.20 -18.15
N PHE A 295 8.48 19.11 -17.18
CA PHE A 295 7.90 18.94 -15.85
C PHE A 295 7.00 20.11 -15.48
N GLY A 296 5.80 19.82 -14.97
CA GLY A 296 4.90 20.76 -14.31
C GLY A 296 4.76 20.41 -12.83
N LEU A 297 5.08 21.35 -11.94
CA LEU A 297 5.00 21.17 -10.50
C LEU A 297 3.89 22.05 -9.92
N ALA A 298 3.05 21.50 -9.07
CA ALA A 298 2.03 22.25 -8.33
C ALA A 298 1.97 21.80 -6.87
N ALA A 299 1.98 22.75 -5.94
CA ALA A 299 1.79 22.48 -4.50
C ALA A 299 0.36 22.79 -4.07
N VAL A 300 -0.07 22.16 -3.01
CA VAL A 300 -1.36 22.48 -2.38
C VAL A 300 -1.22 23.76 -1.55
N LEU A 301 -1.74 24.85 -2.07
CA LEU A 301 -1.78 26.16 -1.40
C LEU A 301 -3.10 26.37 -0.64
N ASP A 302 -4.22 25.89 -1.21
CA ASP A 302 -5.54 25.98 -0.62
C ASP A 302 -5.84 24.74 0.24
N PRO A 303 -6.25 24.90 1.53
CA PRO A 303 -6.68 23.78 2.37
C PRO A 303 -7.80 22.93 1.76
N ASP A 304 -8.68 23.54 0.96
CA ASP A 304 -9.81 22.87 0.29
C ASP A 304 -9.51 22.37 -1.11
N ALA A 305 -8.25 22.46 -1.55
CA ALA A 305 -7.82 21.93 -2.84
C ALA A 305 -8.18 20.44 -3.00
N THR A 306 -8.70 20.12 -4.17
CA THR A 306 -9.06 18.75 -4.56
C THR A 306 -7.95 18.11 -5.38
N PRO A 307 -7.88 16.76 -5.46
CA PRO A 307 -6.97 16.09 -6.40
C PRO A 307 -7.12 16.63 -7.84
N ARG A 308 -8.37 16.91 -8.26
CA ARG A 308 -8.68 17.40 -9.60
C ARG A 308 -8.14 18.83 -9.85
N SER A 309 -8.28 19.72 -8.87
CA SER A 309 -7.74 21.09 -9.02
C SER A 309 -6.21 21.07 -9.08
N LEU A 310 -5.56 20.26 -8.24
CA LEU A 310 -4.11 20.18 -8.24
C LEU A 310 -3.56 19.51 -9.52
N MET A 311 -4.23 18.48 -10.04
CA MET A 311 -3.91 17.90 -11.35
C MET A 311 -3.98 18.95 -12.46
N LYS A 312 -5.02 19.79 -12.47
CA LYS A 312 -5.18 20.85 -13.46
C LYS A 312 -4.05 21.88 -13.38
N SER A 313 -3.68 22.33 -12.18
CA SER A 313 -2.57 23.30 -12.01
C SER A 313 -1.23 22.70 -12.45
N ALA A 314 -0.96 21.43 -12.17
CA ALA A 314 0.25 20.76 -12.63
C ALA A 314 0.27 20.56 -14.16
N ASP A 315 -0.88 20.31 -14.78
CA ASP A 315 -1.02 20.16 -16.23
C ASP A 315 -0.79 21.49 -16.95
N GLU A 316 -1.34 22.59 -16.45
CA GLU A 316 -1.09 23.96 -16.95
C GLU A 316 0.41 24.30 -16.89
N ALA A 317 1.08 23.96 -15.78
CA ALA A 317 2.53 24.13 -15.64
C ALA A 317 3.31 23.24 -16.63
N LEU A 318 2.91 21.98 -16.82
CA LEU A 318 3.54 21.09 -17.80
C LEU A 318 3.38 21.60 -19.23
N TYR A 319 2.21 22.13 -19.56
CA TYR A 319 1.98 22.76 -20.86
C TYR A 319 2.91 23.94 -21.07
N ALA A 320 3.08 24.81 -20.05
CA ALA A 320 4.02 25.92 -20.09
C ALA A 320 5.48 25.44 -20.29
N ALA A 321 5.89 24.36 -19.60
CA ALA A 321 7.22 23.77 -19.78
C ALA A 321 7.46 23.33 -21.24
N LYS A 322 6.48 22.67 -21.86
CA LYS A 322 6.55 22.24 -23.26
C LYS A 322 6.65 23.47 -24.22
N ALA A 323 5.90 24.54 -23.94
CA ALA A 323 5.92 25.78 -24.74
C ALA A 323 7.24 26.56 -24.59
N HIS A 324 7.91 26.50 -23.43
CA HIS A 324 9.18 27.16 -23.14
C HIS A 324 10.42 26.42 -23.69
N GLY A 325 10.24 25.49 -24.61
CA GLY A 325 11.35 24.82 -25.31
C GLY A 325 11.66 23.42 -24.81
N LYS A 326 10.78 22.80 -23.99
CA LYS A 326 10.92 21.46 -23.46
C LYS A 326 12.13 21.28 -22.53
N ASN A 327 12.26 20.09 -21.92
CA ASN A 327 13.37 19.76 -21.00
C ASN A 327 13.56 20.82 -19.90
N VAL A 328 12.49 21.34 -19.34
CA VAL A 328 12.45 22.35 -18.28
C VAL A 328 11.41 22.01 -17.25
N ILE A 329 11.51 22.66 -16.08
CA ILE A 329 10.53 22.64 -15.01
C ILE A 329 9.75 23.95 -15.07
N SER A 330 8.42 23.88 -14.96
CA SER A 330 7.55 25.04 -14.83
C SER A 330 6.60 24.88 -13.65
N PHE A 331 6.06 26.01 -13.22
CA PHE A 331 5.12 26.12 -12.11
C PHE A 331 3.85 26.79 -12.61
N PRO A 332 2.69 26.63 -11.92
CA PRO A 332 1.50 27.39 -12.24
C PRO A 332 1.77 28.88 -12.09
N ASP A 333 1.15 29.68 -12.92
CA ASP A 333 1.14 31.14 -12.74
C ASP A 333 0.49 31.47 -11.37
N PRO A 334 1.01 32.48 -10.65
CA PRO A 334 0.58 32.84 -9.31
C PRO A 334 -0.89 33.32 -9.23
#